data_7c1827a1879451522e936596cbbda0fb
#
_entry.id   7c1827a1879451522e936596cbbda0fb
#
_cell.length_a   1.000
_cell.length_b   1.000
_cell.length_c   1.000
_cell.angle_alpha   90.00
_cell.angle_beta   90.00
_cell.angle_gamma   90.00
#
_symmetry.space_group_name_H-M   'P 1'
#
loop_
_entity.id
_entity.type
_entity.pdbx_description
1 polymer ?
#
loop_
_entity_poly.entity_id
_entity_poly.type
_entity_poly.pdbx_seq_one_letter_code
_entity_poly.pdbx_strand_id
1 'polypeptide(L)'
;MSEQISSVSLEQNEQFLKKAYGKALIPCMLSILSGNINILADGILVGQRLGTDALAAINFSLPVYLVLCIAGSFVVSGTAICAAEAIGNHQSGKAQELYKMSVFWCVLISAVITAAGLLCIKPLAGLLCSQEAVSPLVMEYVGVTLAGTLPKILIYVPFWYLRLDGRNRQVTWMMLIMGVGNVLLDLLFLYVFDMGVFGAALASVVATALSCLLGFVWLCGKKSSFPLGMCVACKGISFVRIAKAGSPSASNNLFQALRVMVVNILLLQSGGSGLVAAFTAVNCISAFEESVTGGVPQAASAMLGIYSGEHDNQSARLLLARQIKSGIPYCLLFSIVILVGADLIADAYGLAEPLGFAFLCMSLGMVPALCNCILSGY
;
A
#
# COMPACT_ATOMS: atom_id res chain seq x y z
N MET A 1 -5.72 -44.30 -19.11
CA MET A 1 -4.30 -43.87 -19.01
C MET A 1 -4.17 -42.35 -19.20
N SER A 2 -4.86 -41.68 -20.14
CA SER A 2 -4.88 -40.22 -20.29
C SER A 2 -5.55 -39.49 -19.10
N GLU A 3 -6.66 -40.00 -18.56
CA GLU A 3 -7.35 -39.43 -17.39
C GLU A 3 -6.54 -39.55 -16.10
N GLN A 4 -5.80 -40.64 -15.91
CA GLN A 4 -4.92 -40.80 -14.74
C GLN A 4 -3.68 -39.87 -14.81
N ILE A 5 -3.13 -39.65 -16.02
CA ILE A 5 -2.01 -38.71 -16.20
C ILE A 5 -2.49 -37.26 -15.98
N SER A 6 -3.71 -36.92 -16.41
CA SER A 6 -4.29 -35.61 -16.17
C SER A 6 -4.62 -35.36 -14.69
N SER A 7 -5.11 -36.36 -13.96
CA SER A 7 -5.40 -36.23 -12.54
C SER A 7 -4.14 -36.09 -11.68
N VAL A 8 -3.08 -36.84 -11.99
CA VAL A 8 -1.79 -36.72 -11.28
C VAL A 8 -1.14 -35.34 -11.52
N SER A 9 -1.22 -34.81 -12.74
CA SER A 9 -0.72 -33.46 -13.05
C SER A 9 -1.52 -32.36 -12.34
N LEU A 10 -2.83 -32.54 -12.19
CA LEU A 10 -3.71 -31.61 -11.47
C LEU A 10 -3.43 -31.61 -9.97
N GLU A 11 -3.26 -32.76 -9.34
CA GLU A 11 -2.91 -32.86 -7.93
C GLU A 11 -1.54 -32.24 -7.62
N GLN A 12 -0.56 -32.46 -8.49
CA GLN A 12 0.76 -31.85 -8.37
C GLN A 12 0.70 -30.31 -8.48
N ASN A 13 -0.10 -29.82 -9.43
CA ASN A 13 -0.30 -28.38 -9.60
C ASN A 13 -1.03 -27.75 -8.39
N GLU A 14 -2.06 -28.42 -7.87
CA GLU A 14 -2.77 -27.97 -6.67
C GLU A 14 -1.85 -27.92 -5.43
N GLN A 15 -0.98 -28.92 -5.25
CA GLN A 15 0.00 -28.95 -4.17
C GLN A 15 1.03 -27.83 -4.33
N PHE A 16 1.50 -27.57 -5.55
CA PHE A 16 2.41 -26.46 -5.83
C PHE A 16 1.77 -25.11 -5.51
N LEU A 17 0.53 -24.88 -6.00
CA LEU A 17 -0.25 -23.68 -5.72
C LEU A 17 -0.45 -23.45 -4.22
N LYS A 18 -0.83 -24.51 -3.51
CA LYS A 18 -0.99 -24.45 -2.04
C LYS A 18 0.28 -24.01 -1.34
N LYS A 19 1.42 -24.55 -1.75
CA LYS A 19 2.72 -24.25 -1.15
C LYS A 19 3.21 -22.85 -1.51
N ALA A 20 3.07 -22.44 -2.77
CA ALA A 20 3.51 -21.13 -3.25
C ALA A 20 2.66 -20.00 -2.63
N TYR A 21 1.33 -20.11 -2.71
CA TYR A 21 0.41 -19.16 -2.10
C TYR A 21 0.56 -19.08 -0.58
N GLY A 22 0.63 -20.23 0.11
CA GLY A 22 0.79 -20.26 1.57
C GLY A 22 2.10 -19.60 2.05
N LYS A 23 3.18 -19.72 1.28
CA LYS A 23 4.44 -19.02 1.58
C LYS A 23 4.35 -17.50 1.38
N ALA A 24 3.48 -17.03 0.49
CA ALA A 24 3.30 -15.62 0.20
C ALA A 24 2.31 -14.94 1.16
N LEU A 25 1.32 -15.66 1.68
CA LEU A 25 0.17 -15.12 2.43
C LEU A 25 0.59 -14.30 3.65
N ILE A 26 1.28 -14.93 4.61
CA ILE A 26 1.71 -14.25 5.84
C ILE A 26 2.66 -13.06 5.55
N PRO A 27 3.69 -13.19 4.70
CA PRO A 27 4.51 -12.05 4.29
C PRO A 27 3.71 -10.88 3.70
N CYS A 28 2.71 -11.14 2.88
CA CYS A 28 1.87 -10.08 2.30
C CYS A 28 1.01 -9.39 3.36
N MET A 29 0.37 -10.14 4.24
CA MET A 29 -0.40 -9.59 5.36
C MET A 29 0.47 -8.70 6.27
N LEU A 30 1.65 -9.20 6.66
CA LEU A 30 2.60 -8.45 7.49
C LEU A 30 3.12 -7.18 6.81
N SER A 31 3.30 -7.19 5.49
CA SER A 31 3.77 -6.00 4.77
C SER A 31 2.74 -4.87 4.79
N ILE A 32 1.44 -5.18 4.65
CA ILE A 32 0.37 -4.18 4.74
C ILE A 32 0.21 -3.71 6.19
N LEU A 33 0.18 -4.64 7.14
CA LEU A 33 0.09 -4.33 8.56
C LEU A 33 1.21 -3.37 9.00
N SER A 34 2.44 -3.62 8.57
CA SER A 34 3.59 -2.75 8.89
C SER A 34 3.40 -1.33 8.36
N GLY A 35 2.86 -1.18 7.14
CA GLY A 35 2.56 0.14 6.57
C GLY A 35 1.51 0.89 7.38
N ASN A 36 0.44 0.21 7.79
CA ASN A 36 -0.65 0.81 8.56
C ASN A 36 -0.22 1.20 9.98
N ILE A 37 0.54 0.33 10.66
CA ILE A 37 1.12 0.64 12.00
C ILE A 37 2.04 1.86 11.91
N ASN A 38 2.81 1.99 10.83
CA ASN A 38 3.70 3.13 10.64
C ASN A 38 2.93 4.47 10.63
N ILE A 39 1.83 4.55 9.88
CA ILE A 39 1.00 5.76 9.80
C ILE A 39 0.44 6.14 11.18
N LEU A 40 0.02 5.14 11.97
CA LEU A 40 -0.50 5.37 13.31
C LEU A 40 0.60 5.85 14.27
N ALA A 41 1.77 5.23 14.25
CA ALA A 41 2.89 5.58 15.10
C ALA A 41 3.39 7.01 14.82
N ASP A 42 3.53 7.38 13.55
CA ASP A 42 3.91 8.73 13.11
C ASP A 42 2.93 9.78 13.65
N GLY A 43 1.62 9.56 13.48
CA GLY A 43 0.60 10.46 14.03
C GLY A 43 0.66 10.63 15.54
N ILE A 44 0.90 9.55 16.29
CA ILE A 44 1.03 9.59 17.76
C ILE A 44 2.29 10.36 18.18
N LEU A 45 3.45 10.05 17.60
CA LEU A 45 4.72 10.67 17.95
C LEU A 45 4.72 12.19 17.67
N VAL A 46 4.21 12.57 16.50
CA VAL A 46 4.09 13.99 16.12
C VAL A 46 3.09 14.72 17.03
N GLY A 47 1.92 14.14 17.25
CA GLY A 47 0.89 14.73 18.12
C GLY A 47 1.36 14.94 19.54
N GLN A 48 2.08 13.97 20.12
CA GLN A 48 2.62 14.07 21.47
C GLN A 48 3.76 15.09 21.62
N ARG A 49 4.64 15.18 20.62
CA ARG A 49 5.84 16.02 20.72
C ARG A 49 5.62 17.46 20.24
N LEU A 50 4.91 17.63 19.13
CA LEU A 50 4.76 18.92 18.45
C LEU A 50 3.38 19.57 18.64
N GLY A 51 2.41 18.81 19.17
CA GLY A 51 1.07 19.32 19.45
C GLY A 51 0.11 19.28 18.25
N THR A 52 -1.05 19.91 18.44
CA THR A 52 -2.19 19.83 17.51
C THR A 52 -1.95 20.52 16.17
N ASP A 53 -1.19 21.62 16.15
CA ASP A 53 -0.95 22.41 14.93
C ASP A 53 -0.05 21.65 13.95
N ALA A 54 0.97 20.97 14.47
CA ALA A 54 1.84 20.11 13.66
C ALA A 54 1.08 18.90 13.11
N LEU A 55 0.23 18.27 13.94
CA LEU A 55 -0.62 17.16 13.50
C LEU A 55 -1.62 17.62 12.42
N ALA A 56 -2.20 18.83 12.58
CA ALA A 56 -3.05 19.44 11.58
C ALA A 56 -2.29 19.69 10.26
N ALA A 57 -1.04 20.18 10.33
CA ALA A 57 -0.21 20.40 9.16
C ALA A 57 0.05 19.11 8.36
N ILE A 58 0.33 17.98 9.03
CA ILE A 58 0.48 16.67 8.41
C ILE A 58 -0.83 16.26 7.73
N ASN A 59 -1.96 16.40 8.41
CA ASN A 59 -3.27 16.05 7.86
C ASN A 59 -3.64 16.90 6.62
N PHE A 60 -3.36 18.21 6.64
CA PHE A 60 -3.53 19.06 5.46
C PHE A 60 -2.60 18.70 4.30
N SER A 61 -1.48 18.06 4.57
CA SER A 61 -0.52 17.61 3.57
C SER A 61 -0.88 16.25 2.93
N LEU A 62 -1.84 15.49 3.50
CA LEU A 62 -2.26 14.18 3.00
C LEU A 62 -2.64 14.16 1.51
N PRO A 63 -3.34 15.16 0.93
CA PRO A 63 -3.64 15.15 -0.50
C PRO A 63 -2.40 15.07 -1.39
N VAL A 64 -1.30 15.73 -1.00
CA VAL A 64 -0.03 15.64 -1.74
C VAL A 64 0.52 14.22 -1.68
N TYR A 65 0.57 13.62 -0.50
CA TYR A 65 1.00 12.23 -0.32
C TYR A 65 0.17 11.25 -1.18
N LEU A 66 -1.15 11.44 -1.21
CA LEU A 66 -2.06 10.60 -2.01
C LEU A 66 -1.80 10.69 -3.51
N VAL A 67 -1.50 11.90 -4.03
CA VAL A 67 -1.10 12.07 -5.43
C VAL A 67 0.15 11.26 -5.75
N LEU A 68 1.15 11.23 -4.84
CA LEU A 68 2.36 10.42 -5.02
C LEU A 68 2.05 8.92 -5.02
N CYS A 69 1.18 8.46 -4.10
CA CYS A 69 0.74 7.07 -4.03
C CYS A 69 -0.01 6.64 -5.29
N ILE A 70 -0.95 7.48 -5.78
CA ILE A 70 -1.71 7.22 -7.00
C ILE A 70 -0.76 7.16 -8.21
N ALA A 71 0.15 8.11 -8.36
CA ALA A 71 1.10 8.15 -9.47
C ALA A 71 2.01 6.91 -9.49
N GLY A 72 2.58 6.54 -8.36
CA GLY A 72 3.44 5.36 -8.22
C GLY A 72 2.69 4.05 -8.47
N SER A 73 1.56 3.87 -7.79
CA SER A 73 0.75 2.65 -7.93
C SER A 73 0.20 2.47 -9.34
N PHE A 74 -0.29 3.53 -9.98
CA PHE A 74 -0.83 3.50 -11.34
C PHE A 74 0.16 2.96 -12.36
N VAL A 75 1.35 3.56 -12.40
CA VAL A 75 2.38 3.19 -13.39
C VAL A 75 2.91 1.80 -13.12
N VAL A 76 3.27 1.52 -11.85
CA VAL A 76 3.98 0.29 -11.53
C VAL A 76 3.06 -0.92 -11.50
N SER A 77 1.82 -0.81 -10.97
CA SER A 77 0.88 -1.94 -11.02
C SER A 77 0.51 -2.29 -12.47
N GLY A 78 0.26 -1.28 -13.30
CA GLY A 78 -0.05 -1.49 -14.71
C GLY A 78 1.06 -2.21 -15.47
N THR A 79 2.30 -1.77 -15.30
CA THR A 79 3.45 -2.45 -15.92
C THR A 79 3.71 -3.83 -15.34
N ALA A 80 3.53 -4.02 -14.03
CA ALA A 80 3.74 -5.30 -13.36
C ALA A 80 2.71 -6.37 -13.77
N ILE A 81 1.43 -5.98 -13.93
CA ILE A 81 0.38 -6.88 -14.43
C ILE A 81 0.70 -7.31 -15.86
N CYS A 82 1.04 -6.37 -16.75
CA CYS A 82 1.47 -6.70 -18.10
C CYS A 82 2.75 -7.55 -18.14
N ALA A 83 3.67 -7.35 -17.18
CA ALA A 83 4.87 -8.16 -17.05
C ALA A 83 4.56 -9.58 -16.57
N ALA A 84 3.60 -9.76 -15.63
CA ALA A 84 3.12 -11.07 -15.20
C ALA A 84 2.52 -11.87 -16.36
N GLU A 85 1.65 -11.24 -17.17
CA GLU A 85 1.10 -11.85 -18.39
C GLU A 85 2.20 -12.20 -19.40
N ALA A 86 3.21 -11.34 -19.58
CA ALA A 86 4.33 -11.60 -20.47
C ALA A 86 5.18 -12.79 -20.00
N ILE A 87 5.35 -12.96 -18.70
CA ILE A 87 6.04 -14.12 -18.10
C ILE A 87 5.23 -15.39 -18.38
N GLY A 88 3.90 -15.37 -18.15
CA GLY A 88 3.01 -16.49 -18.46
C GLY A 88 3.04 -16.88 -19.94
N ASN A 89 3.16 -15.92 -20.85
CA ASN A 89 3.35 -16.14 -22.28
C ASN A 89 4.79 -16.51 -22.70
N HIS A 90 5.65 -16.85 -21.75
CA HIS A 90 7.08 -17.16 -21.97
C HIS A 90 7.89 -16.04 -22.65
N GLN A 91 7.47 -14.78 -22.51
CA GLN A 91 8.10 -13.59 -23.10
C GLN A 91 8.89 -12.80 -22.06
N SER A 92 9.86 -13.43 -21.41
CA SER A 92 10.66 -12.83 -20.32
C SER A 92 11.37 -11.53 -20.73
N GLY A 93 11.76 -11.38 -21.99
CA GLY A 93 12.35 -10.15 -22.52
C GLY A 93 11.39 -8.96 -22.43
N LYS A 94 10.11 -9.16 -22.75
CA LYS A 94 9.08 -8.12 -22.62
C LYS A 94 8.82 -7.75 -21.15
N ALA A 95 8.82 -8.71 -20.24
CA ALA A 95 8.69 -8.45 -18.81
C ALA A 95 9.83 -7.57 -18.29
N GLN A 96 11.06 -7.81 -18.77
CA GLN A 96 12.23 -6.97 -18.44
C GLN A 96 12.13 -5.55 -19.05
N GLU A 97 11.61 -5.41 -20.26
CA GLU A 97 11.36 -4.09 -20.87
C GLU A 97 10.31 -3.31 -20.07
N LEU A 98 9.22 -3.95 -19.65
CA LEU A 98 8.18 -3.33 -18.82
C LEU A 98 8.71 -2.88 -17.45
N TYR A 99 9.58 -3.69 -16.83
CA TYR A 99 10.30 -3.29 -15.62
C TYR A 99 11.14 -2.02 -15.85
N LYS A 100 11.98 -2.00 -16.88
CA LYS A 100 12.80 -0.83 -17.23
C LYS A 100 11.96 0.40 -17.54
N MET A 101 10.82 0.19 -18.20
CA MET A 101 9.85 1.23 -18.50
C MET A 101 9.22 1.80 -17.22
N SER A 102 8.86 0.95 -16.24
CA SER A 102 8.32 1.41 -14.97
C SER A 102 9.32 2.28 -14.20
N VAL A 103 10.59 1.89 -14.17
CA VAL A 103 11.66 2.70 -13.55
C VAL A 103 11.78 4.06 -14.23
N PHE A 104 11.82 4.09 -15.57
CA PHE A 104 11.92 5.34 -16.33
C PHE A 104 10.75 6.29 -16.03
N TRP A 105 9.50 5.81 -16.11
CA TRP A 105 8.33 6.63 -15.88
C TRP A 105 8.21 7.08 -14.43
N CYS A 106 8.59 6.25 -13.45
CA CYS A 106 8.63 6.66 -12.05
C CYS A 106 9.63 7.80 -11.82
N VAL A 107 10.82 7.73 -12.42
CA VAL A 107 11.83 8.79 -12.30
C VAL A 107 11.33 10.08 -12.99
N LEU A 108 10.76 9.97 -14.20
CA LEU A 108 10.25 11.12 -14.94
C LEU A 108 9.10 11.80 -14.21
N ILE A 109 8.11 11.03 -13.75
CA ILE A 109 6.95 11.57 -13.02
C ILE A 109 7.41 12.21 -11.70
N SER A 110 8.35 11.57 -10.99
CA SER A 110 8.92 12.15 -9.78
C SER A 110 9.59 13.49 -10.04
N ALA A 111 10.39 13.59 -11.10
CA ALA A 111 11.05 14.84 -11.47
C ALA A 111 10.04 15.94 -11.82
N VAL A 112 9.00 15.61 -12.57
CA VAL A 112 7.93 16.56 -12.94
C VAL A 112 7.15 17.02 -11.71
N ILE A 113 6.72 16.10 -10.85
CA ILE A 113 5.97 16.44 -9.63
C ILE A 113 6.84 17.26 -8.66
N THR A 114 8.11 16.89 -8.48
CA THR A 114 9.04 17.66 -7.63
C THR A 114 9.23 19.08 -8.18
N ALA A 115 9.54 19.23 -9.47
CA ALA A 115 9.74 20.53 -10.07
C ALA A 115 8.49 21.41 -10.00
N ALA A 116 7.34 20.89 -10.44
CA ALA A 116 6.07 21.62 -10.41
C ALA A 116 5.63 21.95 -8.97
N GLY A 117 5.75 20.99 -8.06
CA GLY A 117 5.34 21.16 -6.66
C GLY A 117 6.19 22.17 -5.92
N LEU A 118 7.53 22.14 -6.08
CA LEU A 118 8.43 23.11 -5.44
C LEU A 118 8.28 24.52 -6.05
N LEU A 119 8.08 24.64 -7.35
CA LEU A 119 7.80 25.93 -7.99
C LEU A 119 6.47 26.54 -7.51
N CYS A 120 5.47 25.70 -7.25
CA CYS A 120 4.13 26.11 -6.82
C CYS A 120 3.89 25.92 -5.32
N ILE A 121 4.93 25.80 -4.49
CA ILE A 121 4.77 25.43 -3.06
C ILE A 121 3.91 26.43 -2.28
N LYS A 122 4.06 27.73 -2.53
CA LYS A 122 3.27 28.79 -1.86
C LYS A 122 1.77 28.70 -2.20
N PRO A 123 1.35 28.73 -3.49
CA PRO A 123 -0.05 28.57 -3.82
C PRO A 123 -0.60 27.21 -3.41
N LEU A 124 0.21 26.15 -3.45
CA LEU A 124 -0.19 24.82 -3.01
C LEU A 124 -0.48 24.77 -1.50
N ALA A 125 0.39 25.34 -0.67
CA ALA A 125 0.16 25.43 0.78
C ALA A 125 -1.09 26.27 1.13
N GLY A 126 -1.31 27.39 0.42
CA GLY A 126 -2.51 28.21 0.59
C GLY A 126 -3.81 27.51 0.17
N LEU A 127 -3.75 26.59 -0.83
CA LEU A 127 -4.89 25.75 -1.22
C LEU A 127 -5.19 24.67 -0.18
N LEU A 128 -4.14 24.11 0.43
CA LEU A 128 -4.26 23.03 1.43
C LEU A 128 -4.70 23.55 2.81
N CYS A 129 -4.26 24.74 3.19
CA CYS A 129 -4.55 25.30 4.52
C CYS A 129 -4.73 26.82 4.43
N SER A 130 -5.90 27.29 4.91
CA SER A 130 -6.22 28.73 4.98
C SER A 130 -5.86 29.34 6.36
N GLN A 131 -5.39 28.55 7.31
CA GLN A 131 -5.03 29.02 8.66
C GLN A 131 -3.60 29.57 8.66
N GLU A 132 -3.43 30.85 8.96
CA GLU A 132 -2.13 31.53 8.94
C GLU A 132 -1.09 30.90 9.87
N ALA A 133 -1.52 30.39 11.04
CA ALA A 133 -0.65 29.77 12.02
C ALA A 133 -0.09 28.39 11.55
N VAL A 134 -0.87 27.62 10.79
CA VAL A 134 -0.54 26.25 10.36
C VAL A 134 0.10 26.24 8.98
N SER A 135 -0.19 27.23 8.13
CA SER A 135 0.30 27.29 6.74
C SER A 135 1.83 27.20 6.60
N PRO A 136 2.67 27.82 7.45
CA PRO A 136 4.13 27.64 7.40
C PRO A 136 4.57 26.19 7.64
N LEU A 137 3.93 25.52 8.60
CA LEU A 137 4.22 24.11 8.93
C LEU A 137 3.81 23.17 7.77
N VAL A 138 2.68 23.47 7.11
CA VAL A 138 2.25 22.74 5.88
C VAL A 138 3.27 22.92 4.77
N MET A 139 3.75 24.16 4.57
CA MET A 139 4.73 24.45 3.51
C MET A 139 6.06 23.73 3.76
N GLU A 140 6.49 23.67 5.02
CA GLU A 140 7.70 22.96 5.44
C GLU A 140 7.56 21.43 5.20
N TYR A 141 6.48 20.81 5.69
CA TYR A 141 6.21 19.38 5.53
C TYR A 141 6.06 18.97 4.05
N VAL A 142 5.28 19.73 3.29
CA VAL A 142 5.06 19.51 1.87
C VAL A 142 6.36 19.71 1.08
N GLY A 143 7.17 20.71 1.43
CA GLY A 143 8.45 20.96 0.78
C GLY A 143 9.40 19.76 0.87
N VAL A 144 9.57 19.20 2.08
CA VAL A 144 10.38 18.00 2.31
C VAL A 144 9.78 16.78 1.60
N THR A 145 8.46 16.63 1.67
CA THR A 145 7.75 15.53 0.99
C THR A 145 7.94 15.58 -0.53
N LEU A 146 7.87 16.77 -1.13
CA LEU A 146 8.11 16.98 -2.56
C LEU A 146 9.57 16.74 -2.94
N ALA A 147 10.53 17.14 -2.11
CA ALA A 147 11.94 16.83 -2.34
C ALA A 147 12.19 15.30 -2.28
N GLY A 148 11.43 14.58 -1.44
CA GLY A 148 11.46 13.14 -1.31
C GLY A 148 10.53 12.37 -2.27
N THR A 149 10.00 12.98 -3.32
CA THR A 149 9.06 12.34 -4.25
C THR A 149 9.66 11.13 -4.95
N LEU A 150 10.95 11.22 -5.34
CA LEU A 150 11.63 10.13 -6.04
C LEU A 150 11.57 8.80 -5.29
N PRO A 151 12.06 8.66 -4.06
CA PRO A 151 11.96 7.39 -3.33
C PRO A 151 10.51 6.99 -3.04
N LYS A 152 9.60 7.95 -2.79
CA LYS A 152 8.18 7.69 -2.50
C LYS A 152 7.42 7.10 -3.69
N ILE A 153 7.75 7.45 -4.92
CA ILE A 153 7.17 6.87 -6.13
C ILE A 153 7.95 5.61 -6.54
N LEU A 154 9.28 5.66 -6.50
CA LEU A 154 10.13 4.58 -6.99
C LEU A 154 10.04 3.30 -6.16
N ILE A 155 9.65 3.38 -4.87
CA ILE A 155 9.51 2.23 -3.97
C ILE A 155 8.47 1.21 -4.48
N TYR A 156 7.49 1.65 -5.28
CA TYR A 156 6.50 0.75 -5.88
C TYR A 156 7.14 -0.24 -6.84
N VAL A 157 8.26 0.11 -7.48
CA VAL A 157 8.97 -0.79 -8.43
C VAL A 157 9.47 -2.05 -7.71
N PRO A 158 10.35 -2.00 -6.70
CA PRO A 158 10.78 -3.20 -6.00
C PRO A 158 9.63 -3.89 -5.27
N PHE A 159 8.62 -3.13 -4.79
CA PHE A 159 7.44 -3.69 -4.14
C PHE A 159 6.66 -4.67 -5.04
N TRP A 160 6.43 -4.33 -6.31
CA TRP A 160 5.71 -5.17 -7.26
C TRP A 160 6.60 -6.21 -7.93
N TYR A 161 7.79 -5.84 -8.38
CA TYR A 161 8.65 -6.73 -9.17
C TYR A 161 9.37 -7.79 -8.33
N LEU A 162 9.66 -7.55 -7.05
CA LEU A 162 10.13 -8.61 -6.14
C LEU A 162 9.04 -9.67 -5.89
N ARG A 163 7.77 -9.26 -5.83
CA ARG A 163 6.65 -10.21 -5.72
C ARG A 163 6.49 -11.04 -6.98
N LEU A 164 6.63 -10.42 -8.13
CA LEU A 164 6.61 -11.11 -9.42
C LEU A 164 7.75 -12.14 -9.53
N ASP A 165 8.89 -11.85 -8.92
CA ASP A 165 10.04 -12.75 -8.80
C ASP A 165 9.88 -13.81 -7.68
N GLY A 166 8.70 -13.88 -7.04
CA GLY A 166 8.40 -14.82 -5.95
C GLY A 166 9.05 -14.48 -4.61
N ARG A 167 9.60 -13.29 -4.46
CA ARG A 167 10.39 -12.85 -3.29
C ARG A 167 9.58 -12.05 -2.28
N ASN A 168 8.40 -12.54 -1.92
CA ASN A 168 7.49 -11.87 -0.97
C ASN A 168 8.14 -11.57 0.40
N ARG A 169 9.05 -12.45 0.86
CA ARG A 169 9.77 -12.24 2.11
C ARG A 169 10.65 -10.99 2.08
N GLN A 170 11.32 -10.70 0.95
CA GLN A 170 12.13 -9.50 0.78
C GLN A 170 11.23 -8.24 0.82
N VAL A 171 10.06 -8.30 0.19
CA VAL A 171 9.09 -7.19 0.26
C VAL A 171 8.64 -6.95 1.69
N THR A 172 8.37 -8.00 2.46
CA THR A 172 8.03 -7.85 3.88
C THR A 172 9.15 -7.17 4.68
N TRP A 173 10.40 -7.61 4.51
CA TRP A 173 11.54 -6.94 5.15
C TRP A 173 11.68 -5.48 4.72
N MET A 174 11.49 -5.18 3.43
CA MET A 174 11.50 -3.82 2.91
C MET A 174 10.45 -2.94 3.60
N MET A 175 9.22 -3.43 3.76
CA MET A 175 8.14 -2.71 4.44
C MET A 175 8.38 -2.57 5.95
N LEU A 176 8.90 -3.62 6.59
CA LEU A 176 9.27 -3.57 8.01
C LEU A 176 10.38 -2.53 8.27
N ILE A 177 11.42 -2.52 7.43
CA ILE A 177 12.52 -1.54 7.55
C ILE A 177 11.99 -0.13 7.31
N MET A 178 11.07 0.06 6.35
CA MET A 178 10.42 1.35 6.15
C MET A 178 9.64 1.78 7.40
N GLY A 179 8.77 0.92 7.94
CA GLY A 179 7.93 1.25 9.08
C GLY A 179 8.73 1.45 10.37
N VAL A 180 9.54 0.46 10.76
CA VAL A 180 10.37 0.57 11.97
C VAL A 180 11.42 1.65 11.83
N GLY A 181 12.04 1.77 10.65
CA GLY A 181 13.02 2.82 10.37
C GLY A 181 12.41 4.22 10.46
N ASN A 182 11.19 4.42 9.99
CA ASN A 182 10.51 5.70 10.14
C ASN A 182 10.27 6.04 11.62
N VAL A 183 9.69 5.13 12.41
CA VAL A 183 9.48 5.34 13.85
C VAL A 183 10.79 5.66 14.58
N LEU A 184 11.87 4.94 14.29
CA LEU A 184 13.17 5.22 14.91
C LEU A 184 13.75 6.58 14.49
N LEU A 185 13.58 6.97 13.23
CA LEU A 185 14.01 8.28 12.72
C LEU A 185 13.13 9.40 13.27
N ASP A 186 11.83 9.19 13.47
CA ASP A 186 10.95 10.14 14.13
C ASP A 186 11.40 10.38 15.57
N LEU A 187 11.67 9.31 16.33
CA LEU A 187 12.22 9.44 17.67
C LEU A 187 13.55 10.22 17.66
N LEU A 188 14.43 9.95 16.72
CA LEU A 188 15.71 10.63 16.61
C LEU A 188 15.55 12.11 16.22
N PHE A 189 14.77 12.41 15.18
CA PHE A 189 14.65 13.76 14.64
C PHE A 189 13.75 14.67 15.50
N LEU A 190 12.69 14.11 16.11
CA LEU A 190 11.77 14.88 16.93
C LEU A 190 12.25 15.07 18.39
N TYR A 191 12.84 14.01 18.99
CA TYR A 191 13.17 14.03 20.43
C TYR A 191 14.63 14.30 20.71
N VAL A 192 15.57 13.91 19.80
CA VAL A 192 17.01 14.13 20.00
C VAL A 192 17.48 15.39 19.28
N PHE A 193 17.09 15.57 18.01
CA PHE A 193 17.53 16.72 17.22
C PHE A 193 16.55 17.90 17.24
N ASP A 194 15.34 17.73 17.77
CA ASP A 194 14.28 18.75 17.90
C ASP A 194 13.98 19.50 16.57
N MET A 195 13.93 18.72 15.47
CA MET A 195 13.79 19.25 14.10
C MET A 195 12.34 19.64 13.74
N GLY A 196 11.38 19.52 14.66
CA GLY A 196 10.00 19.90 14.43
C GLY A 196 9.34 19.12 13.29
N VAL A 197 8.42 19.77 12.57
CA VAL A 197 7.65 19.19 11.45
C VAL A 197 8.56 18.78 10.29
N PHE A 198 9.65 19.50 10.08
CA PHE A 198 10.69 19.13 9.10
C PHE A 198 11.27 17.74 9.39
N GLY A 199 11.57 17.47 10.68
CA GLY A 199 12.11 16.19 11.13
C GLY A 199 11.17 15.02 10.82
N ALA A 200 9.87 15.16 11.09
CA ALA A 200 8.87 14.13 10.77
C ALA A 200 8.79 13.85 9.26
N ALA A 201 8.74 14.91 8.44
CA ALA A 201 8.75 14.73 6.99
C ALA A 201 10.04 14.06 6.49
N LEU A 202 11.20 14.48 7.04
CA LEU A 202 12.50 13.93 6.68
C LEU A 202 12.63 12.46 7.08
N ALA A 203 12.15 12.07 8.27
CA ALA A 203 12.12 10.68 8.73
C ALA A 203 11.38 9.78 7.74
N SER A 204 10.19 10.18 7.32
CA SER A 204 9.40 9.46 6.32
C SER A 204 10.11 9.34 4.97
N VAL A 205 10.78 10.39 4.51
CA VAL A 205 11.53 10.38 3.24
C VAL A 205 12.74 9.47 3.34
N VAL A 206 13.53 9.58 4.40
CA VAL A 206 14.75 8.78 4.60
C VAL A 206 14.41 7.31 4.78
N ALA A 207 13.42 6.97 5.60
CA ALA A 207 12.96 5.59 5.78
C ALA A 207 12.52 4.96 4.46
N THR A 208 11.74 5.70 3.66
CA THR A 208 11.30 5.26 2.33
C THR A 208 12.47 5.10 1.37
N ALA A 209 13.44 6.02 1.40
CA ALA A 209 14.63 5.95 0.55
C ALA A 209 15.50 4.73 0.88
N LEU A 210 15.74 4.46 2.17
CA LEU A 210 16.48 3.29 2.62
C LEU A 210 15.80 1.98 2.22
N SER A 211 14.48 1.90 2.40
CA SER A 211 13.68 0.75 1.98
C SER A 211 13.70 0.56 0.46
N CYS A 212 13.57 1.64 -0.30
CA CYS A 212 13.64 1.63 -1.76
C CYS A 212 15.02 1.15 -2.26
N LEU A 213 16.10 1.68 -1.71
CA LEU A 213 17.47 1.26 -2.02
C LEU A 213 17.67 -0.22 -1.75
N LEU A 214 17.23 -0.71 -0.59
CA LEU A 214 17.32 -2.13 -0.24
C LEU A 214 16.55 -3.00 -1.23
N GLY A 215 15.35 -2.58 -1.62
CA GLY A 215 14.55 -3.26 -2.64
C GLY A 215 15.29 -3.36 -3.99
N PHE A 216 15.92 -2.28 -4.44
CA PHE A 216 16.74 -2.29 -5.66
C PHE A 216 18.00 -3.15 -5.51
N VAL A 217 18.68 -3.15 -4.37
CA VAL A 217 19.81 -4.05 -4.10
C VAL A 217 19.40 -5.51 -4.29
N TRP A 218 18.23 -5.89 -3.82
CA TRP A 218 17.72 -7.23 -4.03
C TRP A 218 17.33 -7.51 -5.49
N LEU A 219 16.75 -6.53 -6.20
CA LEU A 219 16.45 -6.66 -7.64
C LEU A 219 17.72 -6.73 -8.49
N CYS A 220 18.81 -6.09 -8.08
CA CYS A 220 20.11 -6.18 -8.77
C CYS A 220 20.89 -7.47 -8.47
N GLY A 221 20.43 -8.25 -7.49
CA GLY A 221 21.10 -9.47 -7.07
C GLY A 221 21.07 -10.56 -8.16
N LYS A 222 22.10 -11.43 -8.20
CA LYS A 222 22.28 -12.51 -9.21
C LYS A 222 21.08 -13.47 -9.36
N LYS A 223 20.16 -13.47 -8.40
CA LYS A 223 18.96 -14.32 -8.39
C LYS A 223 17.71 -13.59 -8.95
N SER A 224 17.82 -12.38 -9.43
CA SER A 224 16.70 -11.62 -9.98
C SER A 224 16.53 -11.85 -11.47
N SER A 225 15.28 -11.91 -11.90
CA SER A 225 14.90 -11.97 -13.30
C SER A 225 14.90 -10.59 -13.97
N PHE A 226 15.08 -9.50 -13.21
CA PHE A 226 14.95 -8.13 -13.67
C PHE A 226 16.28 -7.36 -13.59
N PRO A 227 17.02 -7.24 -14.71
CA PRO A 227 18.30 -6.50 -14.74
C PRO A 227 18.03 -4.98 -14.67
N LEU A 228 18.95 -4.26 -13.99
CA LEU A 228 18.92 -2.79 -13.96
C LEU A 228 18.88 -2.19 -15.37
N GLY A 229 18.12 -1.12 -15.52
CA GLY A 229 18.06 -0.36 -16.74
C GLY A 229 16.82 0.51 -16.80
N MET A 230 16.78 1.39 -17.82
CA MET A 230 15.64 2.24 -18.12
C MET A 230 15.25 2.08 -19.59
N CYS A 231 13.96 2.11 -19.89
CA CYS A 231 13.42 2.07 -21.23
C CYS A 231 12.17 2.97 -21.31
N VAL A 232 12.06 3.73 -22.39
CA VAL A 232 10.93 4.67 -22.58
C VAL A 232 9.64 3.95 -22.93
N ALA A 233 9.73 2.89 -23.73
CA ALA A 233 8.58 2.16 -24.23
C ALA A 233 8.91 0.68 -24.44
N CYS A 234 7.92 -0.18 -24.30
CA CYS A 234 8.00 -1.61 -24.58
C CYS A 234 7.37 -1.90 -25.96
N LYS A 235 8.10 -2.58 -26.84
CA LYS A 235 7.61 -2.94 -28.18
C LYS A 235 6.42 -3.91 -28.07
N GLY A 236 5.31 -3.55 -28.71
CA GLY A 236 4.12 -4.41 -28.81
C GLY A 236 3.16 -4.32 -27.61
N ILE A 237 3.36 -3.39 -26.66
CA ILE A 237 2.41 -3.10 -25.60
C ILE A 237 1.98 -1.63 -25.69
N SER A 238 0.67 -1.42 -25.85
CA SER A 238 0.08 -0.08 -25.89
C SER A 238 0.08 0.56 -24.50
N PHE A 239 0.36 1.86 -24.44
CA PHE A 239 0.23 2.65 -23.22
C PHE A 239 -1.18 2.57 -22.61
N VAL A 240 -2.21 2.47 -23.46
CA VAL A 240 -3.61 2.30 -23.07
C VAL A 240 -3.82 0.98 -22.29
N ARG A 241 -3.14 -0.11 -22.68
CA ARG A 241 -3.21 -1.40 -21.96
C ARG A 241 -2.63 -1.27 -20.56
N ILE A 242 -1.47 -0.63 -20.42
CA ILE A 242 -0.82 -0.38 -19.12
C ILE A 242 -1.73 0.50 -18.25
N ALA A 243 -2.29 1.57 -18.82
CA ALA A 243 -3.21 2.45 -18.10
C ALA A 243 -4.47 1.71 -17.62
N LYS A 244 -5.06 0.85 -18.47
CA LYS A 244 -6.20 0.01 -18.08
C LYS A 244 -5.85 -0.98 -16.97
N ALA A 245 -4.67 -1.61 -17.02
CA ALA A 245 -4.21 -2.53 -16.01
C ALA A 245 -3.87 -1.83 -14.67
N GLY A 246 -3.36 -0.60 -14.71
CA GLY A 246 -3.01 0.18 -13.52
C GLY A 246 -4.18 0.93 -12.89
N SER A 247 -5.26 1.19 -13.64
CA SER A 247 -6.40 1.99 -13.18
C SER A 247 -7.10 1.43 -11.93
N PRO A 248 -7.26 0.11 -11.71
CA PRO A 248 -7.90 -0.40 -10.50
C PRO A 248 -7.13 -0.03 -9.23
N SER A 249 -5.79 -0.17 -9.23
CA SER A 249 -4.95 0.20 -8.08
C SER A 249 -5.02 1.70 -7.76
N ALA A 250 -4.95 2.55 -8.78
CA ALA A 250 -5.06 3.99 -8.62
C ALA A 250 -6.45 4.41 -8.12
N SER A 251 -7.51 3.82 -8.69
CA SER A 251 -8.90 4.08 -8.28
C SER A 251 -9.16 3.67 -6.85
N ASN A 252 -8.63 2.51 -6.42
CA ASN A 252 -8.76 2.04 -5.03
C ASN A 252 -8.16 3.06 -4.05
N ASN A 253 -6.94 3.53 -4.30
CA ASN A 253 -6.30 4.55 -3.47
C ASN A 253 -7.10 5.87 -3.46
N LEU A 254 -7.63 6.29 -4.60
CA LEU A 254 -8.47 7.49 -4.70
C LEU A 254 -9.78 7.35 -3.91
N PHE A 255 -10.50 6.24 -4.08
CA PHE A 255 -11.75 6.00 -3.36
C PHE A 255 -11.54 5.87 -1.86
N GLN A 256 -10.46 5.26 -1.42
CA GLN A 256 -10.11 5.17 0.00
C GLN A 256 -9.88 6.57 0.60
N ALA A 257 -9.14 7.43 -0.11
CA ALA A 257 -8.91 8.80 0.29
C ALA A 257 -10.19 9.63 0.36
N LEU A 258 -11.03 9.55 -0.68
CA LEU A 258 -12.32 10.23 -0.72
C LEU A 258 -13.25 9.76 0.39
N ARG A 259 -13.29 8.46 0.67
CA ARG A 259 -14.08 7.90 1.77
C ARG A 259 -13.71 8.53 3.11
N VAL A 260 -12.42 8.54 3.45
CA VAL A 260 -11.94 9.11 4.71
C VAL A 260 -12.26 10.61 4.80
N MET A 261 -12.04 11.35 3.71
CA MET A 261 -12.32 12.79 3.65
C MET A 261 -13.81 13.10 3.83
N VAL A 262 -14.70 12.42 3.10
CA VAL A 262 -16.15 12.64 3.16
C VAL A 262 -16.67 12.28 4.55
N VAL A 263 -16.25 11.15 5.12
CA VAL A 263 -16.69 10.73 6.46
C VAL A 263 -16.21 11.74 7.51
N ASN A 264 -14.98 12.21 7.46
CA ASN A 264 -14.49 13.23 8.39
C ASN A 264 -15.31 14.53 8.33
N ILE A 265 -15.64 15.00 7.12
CA ILE A 265 -16.47 16.21 6.94
C ILE A 265 -17.86 16.00 7.55
N LEU A 266 -18.51 14.87 7.28
CA LEU A 266 -19.85 14.56 7.80
C LEU A 266 -19.87 14.46 9.33
N LEU A 267 -18.85 13.84 9.92
CA LEU A 267 -18.75 13.69 11.38
C LEU A 267 -18.53 15.02 12.08
N LEU A 268 -17.70 15.90 11.51
CA LEU A 268 -17.48 17.25 12.05
C LEU A 268 -18.79 18.06 12.03
N GLN A 269 -19.61 17.91 10.98
CA GLN A 269 -20.89 18.61 10.87
C GLN A 269 -21.96 18.04 11.80
N SER A 270 -21.94 16.74 12.09
CA SER A 270 -23.02 16.06 12.79
C SER A 270 -22.86 15.94 14.30
N GLY A 271 -21.63 15.84 14.83
CA GLY A 271 -21.46 15.44 16.22
C GLY A 271 -20.22 16.01 16.94
N GLY A 272 -19.48 16.89 16.30
CA GLY A 272 -18.30 17.49 16.91
C GLY A 272 -17.13 16.53 17.15
N SER A 273 -16.23 16.91 18.10
CA SER A 273 -14.96 16.22 18.33
C SER A 273 -15.08 14.78 18.84
N GLY A 274 -16.14 14.44 19.57
CA GLY A 274 -16.35 13.09 20.11
C GLY A 274 -16.56 12.02 19.02
N LEU A 275 -17.39 12.34 18.00
CA LEU A 275 -17.61 11.43 16.86
C LEU A 275 -16.35 11.28 15.99
N VAL A 276 -15.54 12.33 15.87
CA VAL A 276 -14.26 12.24 15.15
C VAL A 276 -13.30 11.31 15.89
N ALA A 277 -13.23 11.37 17.23
CA ALA A 277 -12.42 10.46 18.02
C ALA A 277 -12.88 9.00 17.87
N ALA A 278 -14.19 8.74 17.93
CA ALA A 278 -14.76 7.43 17.70
C ALA A 278 -14.42 6.89 16.29
N PHE A 279 -14.55 7.72 15.26
CA PHE A 279 -14.19 7.34 13.90
C PHE A 279 -12.68 7.07 13.75
N THR A 280 -11.84 7.81 14.44
CA THR A 280 -10.40 7.55 14.45
C THR A 280 -10.07 6.18 15.02
N ALA A 281 -10.71 5.80 16.14
CA ALA A 281 -10.59 4.45 16.72
C ALA A 281 -11.04 3.36 15.71
N VAL A 282 -12.17 3.57 15.03
CA VAL A 282 -12.68 2.66 13.98
C VAL A 282 -11.69 2.57 12.82
N ASN A 283 -11.09 3.67 12.37
CA ASN A 283 -10.09 3.66 11.29
C ASN A 283 -8.81 2.91 11.68
N CYS A 284 -8.35 3.04 12.94
CA CYS A 284 -7.20 2.28 13.42
C CYS A 284 -7.44 0.77 13.31
N ILE A 285 -8.66 0.32 13.64
CA ILE A 285 -9.02 -1.10 13.54
C ILE A 285 -9.17 -1.51 12.07
N SER A 286 -9.76 -0.66 11.22
CA SER A 286 -9.85 -0.90 9.77
C SER A 286 -8.47 -1.13 9.13
N ALA A 287 -7.41 -0.53 9.65
CA ALA A 287 -6.05 -0.75 9.19
C ALA A 287 -5.58 -2.20 9.43
N PHE A 288 -5.99 -2.81 10.54
CA PHE A 288 -5.73 -4.22 10.79
C PHE A 288 -6.57 -5.13 9.89
N GLU A 289 -7.85 -4.80 9.67
CA GLU A 289 -8.72 -5.52 8.71
C GLU A 289 -8.13 -5.49 7.30
N GLU A 290 -7.60 -4.35 6.85
CA GLU A 290 -6.98 -4.19 5.54
C GLU A 290 -5.75 -5.10 5.36
N SER A 291 -5.04 -5.43 6.44
CA SER A 291 -3.94 -6.39 6.38
C SER A 291 -4.39 -7.78 5.92
N VAL A 292 -5.62 -8.17 6.25
CA VAL A 292 -6.22 -9.44 5.82
C VAL A 292 -6.89 -9.30 4.46
N THR A 293 -7.81 -8.33 4.33
CA THR A 293 -8.62 -8.15 3.10
C THR A 293 -7.78 -7.75 1.89
N GLY A 294 -6.70 -7.02 2.09
CA GLY A 294 -5.71 -6.67 1.07
C GLY A 294 -4.59 -7.69 0.92
N GLY A 295 -4.13 -8.30 2.02
CA GLY A 295 -3.00 -9.24 2.02
C GLY A 295 -3.29 -10.55 1.32
N VAL A 296 -4.51 -11.07 1.43
CA VAL A 296 -4.96 -12.31 0.79
C VAL A 296 -4.91 -12.21 -0.74
N PRO A 297 -5.57 -11.25 -1.41
CA PRO A 297 -5.49 -11.12 -2.85
C PRO A 297 -4.09 -10.71 -3.33
N GLN A 298 -3.37 -9.92 -2.56
CA GLN A 298 -2.02 -9.51 -2.91
C GLN A 298 -1.03 -10.69 -2.96
N ALA A 299 -1.21 -11.70 -2.10
CA ALA A 299 -0.41 -12.93 -2.13
C ALA A 299 -0.62 -13.75 -3.42
N ALA A 300 -1.77 -13.60 -4.07
CA ALA A 300 -2.12 -14.31 -5.29
C ALA A 300 -1.87 -13.51 -6.57
N SER A 301 -1.78 -12.18 -6.49
CA SER A 301 -1.80 -11.27 -7.66
C SER A 301 -0.75 -11.61 -8.72
N ALA A 302 0.50 -11.90 -8.32
CA ALA A 302 1.56 -12.27 -9.24
C ALA A 302 1.28 -13.61 -9.96
N MET A 303 0.76 -14.61 -9.24
CA MET A 303 0.40 -15.91 -9.79
C MET A 303 -0.80 -15.82 -10.74
N LEU A 304 -1.82 -15.04 -10.37
CA LEU A 304 -2.99 -14.79 -11.24
C LEU A 304 -2.57 -14.15 -12.57
N GLY A 305 -1.67 -13.16 -12.54
CA GLY A 305 -1.15 -12.53 -13.75
C GLY A 305 -0.41 -13.53 -14.67
N ILE A 306 0.38 -14.44 -14.09
CA ILE A 306 1.10 -15.48 -14.84
C ILE A 306 0.10 -16.46 -15.47
N TYR A 307 -0.87 -16.99 -14.70
CA TYR A 307 -1.89 -17.92 -15.22
C TYR A 307 -2.79 -17.27 -16.26
N SER A 308 -3.08 -15.97 -16.13
CA SER A 308 -3.77 -15.22 -17.17
C SER A 308 -2.96 -15.19 -18.48
N GLY A 309 -1.65 -15.02 -18.39
CA GLY A 309 -0.75 -15.10 -19.55
C GLY A 309 -0.68 -16.49 -20.18
N GLU A 310 -0.66 -17.54 -19.37
CA GLU A 310 -0.67 -18.94 -19.81
C GLU A 310 -2.05 -19.40 -20.31
N HIS A 311 -3.10 -18.57 -20.19
CA HIS A 311 -4.51 -18.94 -20.45
C HIS A 311 -5.00 -20.13 -19.61
N ASP A 312 -4.37 -20.38 -18.46
CA ASP A 312 -4.73 -21.43 -17.51
C ASP A 312 -5.85 -20.99 -16.56
N ASN A 313 -7.07 -21.00 -17.08
CA ASN A 313 -8.26 -20.66 -16.32
C ASN A 313 -8.54 -21.61 -15.15
N GLN A 314 -8.04 -22.86 -15.21
CA GLN A 314 -8.26 -23.86 -14.18
C GLN A 314 -7.43 -23.53 -12.93
N SER A 315 -6.14 -23.29 -13.07
CA SER A 315 -5.26 -22.87 -11.97
C SER A 315 -5.68 -21.54 -11.39
N ALA A 316 -6.13 -20.59 -12.22
CA ALA A 316 -6.67 -19.32 -11.75
C ALA A 316 -7.91 -19.50 -10.86
N ARG A 317 -8.87 -20.35 -11.24
CA ARG A 317 -10.06 -20.67 -10.43
C ARG A 317 -9.71 -21.40 -9.12
N LEU A 318 -8.77 -22.34 -9.16
CA LEU A 318 -8.27 -23.02 -7.96
C LEU A 318 -7.63 -22.02 -6.98
N LEU A 319 -6.87 -21.07 -7.51
CA LEU A 319 -6.24 -20.02 -6.70
C LEU A 319 -7.27 -19.08 -6.07
N LEU A 320 -8.34 -18.70 -6.82
CA LEU A 320 -9.46 -17.93 -6.29
C LEU A 320 -10.18 -18.65 -5.14
N ALA A 321 -10.56 -19.91 -5.37
CA ALA A 321 -11.19 -20.72 -4.32
C ALA A 321 -10.30 -20.83 -3.08
N ARG A 322 -8.99 -20.91 -3.28
CA ARG A 322 -8.02 -20.95 -2.19
C ARG A 322 -7.94 -19.65 -1.40
N GLN A 323 -7.95 -18.50 -2.08
CA GLN A 323 -7.99 -17.19 -1.42
C GLN A 323 -9.21 -17.06 -0.52
N ILE A 324 -10.39 -17.43 -1.01
CA ILE A 324 -11.64 -17.41 -0.23
C ILE A 324 -11.55 -18.36 0.96
N LYS A 325 -11.13 -19.61 0.72
CA LYS A 325 -11.02 -20.64 1.77
C LYS A 325 -10.01 -20.29 2.87
N SER A 326 -8.92 -19.61 2.53
CA SER A 326 -7.93 -19.17 3.51
C SER A 326 -8.30 -17.84 4.15
N GLY A 327 -8.89 -16.90 3.43
CA GLY A 327 -9.18 -15.56 3.92
C GLY A 327 -10.35 -15.51 4.91
N ILE A 328 -11.42 -16.31 4.69
CA ILE A 328 -12.57 -16.34 5.60
C ILE A 328 -12.18 -16.67 7.06
N PRO A 329 -11.37 -17.70 7.36
CA PRO A 329 -10.96 -17.98 8.74
C PRO A 329 -10.19 -16.82 9.39
N TYR A 330 -9.33 -16.12 8.63
CA TYR A 330 -8.63 -14.94 9.15
C TYR A 330 -9.59 -13.77 9.41
N CYS A 331 -10.55 -13.52 8.51
CA CYS A 331 -11.59 -12.52 8.76
C CYS A 331 -12.39 -12.83 10.01
N LEU A 332 -12.84 -14.08 10.19
CA LEU A 332 -13.58 -14.50 11.38
C LEU A 332 -12.76 -14.38 12.66
N LEU A 333 -11.48 -14.79 12.62
CA LEU A 333 -10.58 -14.65 13.77
C LEU A 333 -10.42 -13.18 14.16
N PHE A 334 -10.15 -12.28 13.19
CA PHE A 334 -10.03 -10.85 13.45
C PHE A 334 -11.34 -10.23 13.93
N SER A 335 -12.48 -10.62 13.36
CA SER A 335 -13.80 -10.18 13.82
C SER A 335 -14.04 -10.52 15.29
N ILE A 336 -13.69 -11.75 15.71
CA ILE A 336 -13.80 -12.18 17.10
C ILE A 336 -12.86 -11.34 17.99
N VAL A 337 -11.62 -11.14 17.59
CA VAL A 337 -10.64 -10.33 18.36
C VAL A 337 -11.12 -8.89 18.53
N ILE A 338 -11.68 -8.28 17.48
CA ILE A 338 -12.20 -6.92 17.52
C ILE A 338 -13.42 -6.82 18.44
N LEU A 339 -14.36 -7.76 18.34
CA LEU A 339 -15.58 -7.76 19.17
C LEU A 339 -15.27 -7.99 20.64
N VAL A 340 -14.34 -8.91 20.96
CA VAL A 340 -13.91 -9.17 22.35
C VAL A 340 -13.09 -8.00 22.91
N GLY A 341 -12.31 -7.32 22.06
CA GLY A 341 -11.50 -6.18 22.45
C GLY A 341 -12.22 -4.83 22.39
N ALA A 342 -13.50 -4.79 22.01
CA ALA A 342 -14.22 -3.55 21.75
C ALA A 342 -14.24 -2.58 22.94
N ASP A 343 -14.50 -3.08 24.14
CA ASP A 343 -14.54 -2.26 25.36
C ASP A 343 -13.14 -1.74 25.74
N LEU A 344 -12.11 -2.59 25.63
CA LEU A 344 -10.72 -2.20 25.87
C LEU A 344 -10.26 -1.08 24.93
N ILE A 345 -10.70 -1.13 23.68
CA ILE A 345 -10.38 -0.13 22.65
C ILE A 345 -11.12 1.18 22.94
N ALA A 346 -12.41 1.09 23.29
CA ALA A 346 -13.21 2.27 23.68
C ALA A 346 -12.58 2.99 24.88
N ASP A 347 -12.18 2.24 25.90
CA ASP A 347 -11.50 2.77 27.10
C ASP A 347 -10.16 3.43 26.75
N ALA A 348 -9.35 2.79 25.89
CA ALA A 348 -8.06 3.34 25.47
C ALA A 348 -8.17 4.67 24.71
N TYR A 349 -9.30 4.91 24.02
CA TYR A 349 -9.60 6.17 23.32
C TYR A 349 -10.43 7.14 24.17
N GLY A 350 -10.76 6.80 25.43
CA GLY A 350 -11.54 7.64 26.33
C GLY A 350 -12.96 7.92 25.82
N LEU A 351 -13.58 6.98 25.14
CA LEU A 351 -14.90 7.14 24.55
C LEU A 351 -15.98 6.78 25.58
N ALA A 352 -16.93 7.70 25.78
CA ALA A 352 -18.01 7.54 26.75
C ALA A 352 -19.11 6.55 26.29
N GLU A 353 -19.19 6.28 24.99
CA GLU A 353 -20.18 5.35 24.43
C GLU A 353 -19.54 4.07 23.90
N PRO A 354 -20.19 2.91 24.09
CA PRO A 354 -19.66 1.64 23.61
C PRO A 354 -19.68 1.61 22.06
N LEU A 355 -18.51 1.35 21.46
CA LEU A 355 -18.35 1.20 20.01
C LEU A 355 -18.82 -0.19 19.48
N GLY A 356 -19.43 -1.01 20.33
CA GLY A 356 -19.80 -2.38 20.01
C GLY A 356 -20.62 -2.54 18.73
N PHE A 357 -21.56 -1.62 18.48
CA PHE A 357 -22.36 -1.64 17.23
C PHE A 357 -21.52 -1.30 16.00
N ALA A 358 -20.62 -0.32 16.08
CA ALA A 358 -19.73 0.04 14.99
C ALA A 358 -18.78 -1.14 14.65
N PHE A 359 -18.23 -1.78 15.66
CA PHE A 359 -17.34 -2.94 15.48
C PHE A 359 -18.10 -4.18 14.99
N LEU A 360 -19.34 -4.36 15.38
CA LEU A 360 -20.20 -5.40 14.81
C LEU A 360 -20.43 -5.18 13.31
N CYS A 361 -20.75 -3.95 12.90
CA CYS A 361 -20.92 -3.60 11.49
C CYS A 361 -19.63 -3.82 10.68
N MET A 362 -18.48 -3.42 11.23
CA MET A 362 -17.17 -3.69 10.61
C MET A 362 -16.93 -5.19 10.45
N SER A 363 -17.10 -5.95 11.51
CA SER A 363 -16.90 -7.40 11.51
C SER A 363 -17.78 -8.11 10.48
N LEU A 364 -19.03 -7.70 10.34
CA LEU A 364 -19.94 -8.22 9.31
C LEU A 364 -19.49 -7.79 7.89
N GLY A 365 -18.86 -6.64 7.76
CA GLY A 365 -18.33 -6.11 6.50
C GLY A 365 -17.05 -6.79 6.01
N MET A 366 -16.26 -7.45 6.88
CA MET A 366 -14.96 -8.01 6.52
C MET A 366 -15.02 -9.07 5.41
N VAL A 367 -15.96 -10.01 5.50
CA VAL A 367 -16.08 -11.09 4.52
C VAL A 367 -16.51 -10.56 3.14
N PRO A 368 -17.55 -9.70 3.03
CA PRO A 368 -17.86 -9.03 1.77
C PRO A 368 -16.70 -8.20 1.21
N ALA A 369 -15.97 -7.46 2.06
CA ALA A 369 -14.81 -6.69 1.64
C ALA A 369 -13.69 -7.58 1.08
N LEU A 370 -13.39 -8.70 1.75
CA LEU A 370 -12.44 -9.69 1.26
C LEU A 370 -12.86 -10.23 -0.11
N CYS A 371 -14.13 -10.64 -0.26
CA CYS A 371 -14.63 -11.15 -1.54
C CYS A 371 -14.52 -10.10 -2.65
N ASN A 372 -14.86 -8.84 -2.36
CA ASN A 372 -14.72 -7.75 -3.31
C ASN A 372 -13.24 -7.52 -3.72
N CYS A 373 -12.32 -7.51 -2.77
CA CYS A 373 -10.88 -7.38 -3.05
C CYS A 373 -10.33 -8.55 -3.87
N ILE A 374 -10.78 -9.78 -3.61
CA ILE A 374 -10.39 -10.96 -4.39
C ILE A 374 -10.92 -10.86 -5.82
N LEU A 375 -12.20 -10.51 -6.00
CA LEU A 375 -12.83 -10.41 -7.30
C LEU A 375 -12.31 -9.24 -8.14
N SER A 376 -11.95 -8.13 -7.52
CA SER A 376 -11.36 -6.97 -8.22
C SER A 376 -9.92 -7.23 -8.68
N GLY A 377 -9.24 -8.22 -8.13
CA GLY A 377 -7.91 -8.65 -8.54
C GLY A 377 -7.90 -9.73 -9.64
N TYR A 378 -9.07 -10.26 -9.98
CA TYR A 378 -9.27 -11.26 -11.04
C TYR A 378 -9.74 -10.59 -12.34
#